data_8c34d9b792f1d122996657d8096aa119
#
_entry.id   8c34d9b792f1d122996657d8096aa119
#
_cell.length_a   1.000
_cell.length_b   1.000
_cell.length_c   1.000
_cell.angle_alpha   90.00
_cell.angle_beta   90.00
_cell.angle_gamma   90.00
#
_symmetry.space_group_name_H-M   'P 1'
#
loop_
_entity.id
_entity.type
_entity.pdbx_description
1 polymer ?
#
loop_
_entity_poly.entity_id
_entity_poly.type
_entity_poly.pdbx_seq_one_letter_code
_entity_poly.pdbx_strand_id
1 'polypeptide(L)'
;MKSDIEIARSCKMKRIEEVAATIGIPADELEHYGKYMAKVPLTLIDEERVAKNRLILVSSISPTRAGIGKTTVSIGLSMALNRMGKRSVLALREPSLGPCFGMKGGAAGGGYAQVVPMEKINLHFTGDFHAITSAHNMIAALLDNYIYQHRNQGFTLKQILWRRVLDVNDRSLRNIITGLGATTDGLPTQSGFDITPASEIMAALCLASNESDLRRRIENMVLGITFDDKPFKVKDLGIAGAITVLLMDAIKPNLVQTLEATPALVHGGPFANIAHGCNSLLATKMAMSLSDYAVTEAGFGADLGAEKFLNIKCRKGEIHPRVTVLVATLRGLKLHGGLTDGSTQEQGRQALIEGFANLDKHVQNMQNFGQPVIVTLNRYGDDSDEEVALLADHCKQIGVGFAENNVFMKGGEGAEDLAKLVVGTIDKQGAKAINMTYSDEDSIEVKVEKVAKNVYGARSVIFKPIALKKMQRVQAWGMGHFPICIAKTQFSFSEDPKQVGVAKNFDITIRDFVINGGSEMIVAIAGDMMRMPGLPKVPQAEKIDIVRGQIEGLA
;
A
#
# COMPACT_ATOMS: atom_id res chain seq x y z
N MET A 1 27.44 -2.34 13.55
CA MET A 1 26.69 -3.02 12.47
C MET A 1 26.77 -2.12 11.25
N LYS A 2 26.89 -2.66 10.03
CA LYS A 2 26.82 -1.85 8.80
C LYS A 2 25.42 -1.24 8.66
N SER A 3 25.32 -0.03 8.10
CA SER A 3 24.04 0.59 7.75
C SER A 3 23.38 -0.13 6.56
N ASP A 4 22.08 0.08 6.35
CA ASP A 4 21.33 -0.53 5.25
C ASP A 4 21.94 -0.15 3.89
N ILE A 5 22.37 1.08 3.71
CA ILE A 5 23.02 1.54 2.48
C ILE A 5 24.41 0.90 2.28
N GLU A 6 25.18 0.70 3.34
CA GLU A 6 26.48 0.01 3.26
C GLU A 6 26.30 -1.47 2.91
N ILE A 7 25.28 -2.12 3.45
CA ILE A 7 24.92 -3.51 3.11
C ILE A 7 24.51 -3.58 1.64
N ALA A 8 23.61 -2.70 1.19
CA ALA A 8 23.17 -2.65 -0.20
C ALA A 8 24.33 -2.45 -1.19
N ARG A 9 25.25 -1.54 -0.88
CA ARG A 9 26.45 -1.29 -1.71
C ARG A 9 27.45 -2.45 -1.73
N SER A 10 27.52 -3.23 -0.66
CA SER A 10 28.39 -4.40 -0.60
C SER A 10 27.88 -5.56 -1.47
N CYS A 11 26.65 -5.50 -1.96
CA CYS A 11 26.05 -6.52 -2.80
C CYS A 11 26.65 -6.52 -4.20
N LYS A 12 27.09 -7.68 -4.67
CA LYS A 12 27.45 -7.90 -6.07
C LYS A 12 26.18 -8.22 -6.88
N MET A 13 25.49 -7.17 -7.35
CA MET A 13 24.27 -7.32 -8.14
C MET A 13 24.56 -8.08 -9.44
N LYS A 14 23.66 -8.98 -9.82
CA LYS A 14 23.59 -9.58 -11.16
C LYS A 14 23.05 -8.55 -12.16
N ARG A 15 23.40 -8.71 -13.43
CA ARG A 15 22.74 -7.93 -14.48
C ARG A 15 21.26 -8.29 -14.53
N ILE A 16 20.41 -7.34 -14.92
CA ILE A 16 18.96 -7.55 -14.88
C ILE A 16 18.50 -8.65 -15.83
N GLU A 17 19.22 -8.86 -16.94
CA GLU A 17 18.98 -9.93 -17.88
C GLU A 17 19.23 -11.32 -17.25
N GLU A 18 20.24 -11.44 -16.38
CA GLU A 18 20.52 -12.69 -15.66
C GLU A 18 19.41 -12.99 -14.63
N VAL A 19 18.90 -11.94 -13.98
CA VAL A 19 17.76 -12.07 -13.05
C VAL A 19 16.50 -12.48 -13.79
N ALA A 20 16.19 -11.82 -14.91
CA ALA A 20 15.04 -12.11 -15.77
C ALA A 20 15.05 -13.55 -16.30
N ALA A 21 16.22 -14.03 -16.71
CA ALA A 21 16.40 -15.41 -17.18
C ALA A 21 16.00 -16.47 -16.13
N THR A 22 16.18 -16.19 -14.82
CA THR A 22 15.78 -17.12 -13.74
C THR A 22 14.27 -17.35 -13.66
N ILE A 23 13.49 -16.44 -14.19
CA ILE A 23 12.03 -16.49 -14.24
C ILE A 23 11.47 -16.63 -15.64
N GLY A 24 12.35 -16.93 -16.63
CA GLY A 24 11.97 -17.25 -17.99
C GLY A 24 11.62 -16.04 -18.86
N ILE A 25 12.08 -14.85 -18.55
CA ILE A 25 11.91 -13.66 -19.39
C ILE A 25 13.12 -13.54 -20.31
N PRO A 26 12.94 -13.56 -21.66
CA PRO A 26 14.00 -13.30 -22.62
C PRO A 26 14.55 -11.86 -22.48
N ALA A 27 15.84 -11.69 -22.75
CA ALA A 27 16.50 -10.38 -22.58
C ALA A 27 16.00 -9.30 -23.54
N ASP A 28 15.54 -9.69 -24.72
CA ASP A 28 14.97 -8.81 -25.76
C ASP A 28 13.55 -8.33 -25.44
N GLU A 29 12.87 -8.96 -24.47
CA GLU A 29 11.57 -8.49 -23.96
C GLU A 29 11.69 -7.41 -22.89
N LEU A 30 12.91 -7.12 -22.40
CA LEU A 30 13.14 -6.17 -21.33
C LEU A 30 13.35 -4.75 -21.86
N GLU A 31 12.66 -3.77 -21.27
CA GLU A 31 12.97 -2.35 -21.46
C GLU A 31 13.95 -1.91 -20.35
N HIS A 32 15.24 -1.81 -20.69
CA HIS A 32 16.31 -1.57 -19.74
C HIS A 32 16.33 -0.14 -19.18
N TYR A 33 16.41 -0.03 -17.86
CA TYR A 33 16.69 1.20 -17.13
C TYR A 33 18.08 1.11 -16.46
N GLY A 34 19.12 1.03 -17.29
CA GLY A 34 20.50 0.76 -16.87
C GLY A 34 20.77 -0.74 -16.70
N LYS A 35 21.77 -1.09 -15.87
CA LYS A 35 22.29 -2.47 -15.77
C LYS A 35 21.45 -3.38 -14.85
N TYR A 36 20.69 -2.81 -13.93
CA TYR A 36 20.14 -3.54 -12.77
C TYR A 36 18.64 -3.37 -12.61
N MET A 37 17.97 -2.68 -13.52
CA MET A 37 16.53 -2.42 -13.52
C MET A 37 15.99 -2.53 -14.93
N ALA A 38 14.79 -3.04 -15.08
CA ALA A 38 14.08 -3.06 -16.36
C ALA A 38 12.56 -3.01 -16.15
N LYS A 39 11.82 -2.49 -17.11
CA LYS A 39 10.37 -2.69 -17.19
C LYS A 39 10.05 -4.00 -17.91
N VAL A 40 8.95 -4.62 -17.46
CA VAL A 40 8.50 -5.92 -17.95
C VAL A 40 7.19 -5.73 -18.72
N PRO A 41 7.08 -6.23 -19.96
CA PRO A 41 5.88 -6.07 -20.79
C PRO A 41 4.69 -6.83 -20.22
N LEU A 42 3.50 -6.24 -20.33
CA LEU A 42 2.26 -6.81 -19.80
C LEU A 42 1.84 -8.12 -20.49
N THR A 43 2.34 -8.37 -21.70
CA THR A 43 2.12 -9.60 -22.46
C THR A 43 2.56 -10.89 -21.77
N LEU A 44 3.44 -10.77 -20.75
CA LEU A 44 3.91 -11.91 -19.95
C LEU A 44 2.92 -12.32 -18.83
N ILE A 45 1.81 -11.61 -18.66
CA ILE A 45 0.76 -12.01 -17.73
C ILE A 45 -0.02 -13.17 -18.35
N ASP A 46 -0.03 -14.30 -17.65
CA ASP A 46 -0.71 -15.54 -18.02
C ASP A 46 -1.78 -15.86 -16.97
N GLU A 47 -3.04 -15.65 -17.29
CA GLU A 47 -4.16 -15.83 -16.36
C GLU A 47 -4.34 -17.30 -15.92
N GLU A 48 -3.94 -18.28 -16.73
CA GLU A 48 -3.98 -19.69 -16.31
C GLU A 48 -2.94 -19.97 -15.22
N ARG A 49 -1.75 -19.38 -15.33
CA ARG A 49 -0.71 -19.47 -14.31
C ARG A 49 -1.09 -18.68 -13.07
N VAL A 50 -1.70 -17.50 -13.21
CA VAL A 50 -2.26 -16.72 -12.11
C VAL A 50 -3.23 -17.56 -11.29
N ALA A 51 -4.17 -18.26 -11.93
CA ALA A 51 -5.16 -19.11 -11.25
C ALA A 51 -4.54 -20.28 -10.47
N LYS A 52 -3.39 -20.79 -10.90
CA LYS A 52 -2.68 -21.94 -10.30
C LYS A 52 -1.64 -21.50 -9.25
N ASN A 53 -1.25 -20.24 -9.22
CA ASN A 53 -0.18 -19.73 -8.36
C ASN A 53 -0.51 -19.82 -6.86
N ARG A 54 0.54 -19.87 -6.07
CA ARG A 54 0.48 -19.86 -4.60
C ARG A 54 0.83 -18.47 -4.09
N LEU A 55 -0.14 -17.55 -4.19
CA LEU A 55 0.00 -16.18 -3.69
C LEU A 55 0.06 -16.16 -2.16
N ILE A 56 1.07 -15.51 -1.61
CA ILE A 56 1.31 -15.32 -0.18
C ILE A 56 1.12 -13.85 0.15
N LEU A 57 0.21 -13.54 1.07
CA LEU A 57 0.00 -12.19 1.57
C LEU A 57 0.78 -11.99 2.87
N VAL A 58 1.66 -10.99 2.94
CA VAL A 58 2.32 -10.57 4.17
C VAL A 58 1.64 -9.32 4.71
N SER A 59 1.18 -9.39 5.95
CA SER A 59 0.59 -8.27 6.68
C SER A 59 1.16 -8.22 8.10
N SER A 60 0.61 -7.43 9.00
CA SER A 60 1.11 -7.34 10.38
C SER A 60 0.01 -7.04 11.39
N ILE A 61 0.37 -7.15 12.66
CA ILE A 61 -0.35 -6.52 13.76
C ILE A 61 -0.42 -5.00 13.56
N SER A 62 -1.19 -4.28 14.38
CA SER A 62 -1.22 -2.82 14.35
C SER A 62 0.20 -2.25 14.40
N PRO A 63 0.60 -1.34 13.48
CA PRO A 63 1.97 -0.85 13.42
C PRO A 63 2.29 0.08 14.60
N THR A 64 3.58 0.18 14.91
CA THR A 64 4.14 1.18 15.81
C THR A 64 4.87 2.26 15.01
N ARG A 65 5.32 3.34 15.68
CA ARG A 65 6.13 4.38 15.03
C ARG A 65 7.44 3.84 14.47
N ALA A 66 8.03 2.83 15.12
CA ALA A 66 9.25 2.17 14.66
C ALA A 66 9.03 1.23 13.45
N GLY A 67 7.78 0.92 13.11
CA GLY A 67 7.43 -0.08 12.11
C GLY A 67 7.42 -1.49 12.69
N ILE A 68 7.01 -2.47 11.86
CA ILE A 68 6.94 -3.90 12.23
C ILE A 68 7.86 -4.76 11.33
N GLY A 69 8.41 -4.18 10.26
CA GLY A 69 9.33 -4.89 9.36
C GLY A 69 8.66 -5.77 8.30
N LYS A 70 7.42 -5.51 7.90
CA LYS A 70 6.72 -6.30 6.86
C LYS A 70 7.51 -6.48 5.58
N THR A 71 8.01 -5.39 5.01
CA THR A 71 8.76 -5.42 3.74
C THR A 71 10.02 -6.27 3.87
N THR A 72 10.76 -6.11 4.96
CA THR A 72 11.94 -6.92 5.28
C THR A 72 11.59 -8.41 5.36
N VAL A 73 10.49 -8.76 6.05
CA VAL A 73 10.00 -10.14 6.14
C VAL A 73 9.53 -10.68 4.79
N SER A 74 8.82 -9.87 3.98
CA SER A 74 8.37 -10.28 2.64
C SER A 74 9.56 -10.60 1.73
N ILE A 75 10.59 -9.77 1.76
CA ILE A 75 11.83 -9.97 1.00
C ILE A 75 12.52 -11.25 1.47
N GLY A 76 12.74 -11.38 2.79
CA GLY A 76 13.40 -12.54 3.38
C GLY A 76 12.66 -13.85 3.11
N LEU A 77 11.33 -13.86 3.18
CA LEU A 77 10.52 -15.03 2.86
C LEU A 77 10.66 -15.44 1.38
N SER A 78 10.61 -14.48 0.44
CA SER A 78 10.81 -14.79 -0.99
C SER A 78 12.23 -15.31 -1.27
N MET A 79 13.26 -14.74 -0.63
CA MET A 79 14.63 -15.24 -0.68
C MET A 79 14.72 -16.66 -0.13
N ALA A 80 14.12 -16.95 1.04
CA ALA A 80 14.11 -18.28 1.65
C ALA A 80 13.44 -19.33 0.75
N LEU A 81 12.31 -18.99 0.12
CA LEU A 81 11.64 -19.88 -0.82
C LEU A 81 12.57 -20.24 -2.00
N ASN A 82 13.29 -19.26 -2.58
CA ASN A 82 14.25 -19.53 -3.65
C ASN A 82 15.46 -20.36 -3.17
N ARG A 83 15.97 -20.11 -1.96
CA ARG A 83 17.03 -20.95 -1.34
C ARG A 83 16.58 -22.42 -1.19
N MET A 84 15.29 -22.65 -0.93
CA MET A 84 14.69 -24.00 -0.86
C MET A 84 14.37 -24.60 -2.24
N GLY A 85 14.80 -23.99 -3.34
CA GLY A 85 14.52 -24.44 -4.71
C GLY A 85 13.07 -24.24 -5.16
N LYS A 86 12.30 -23.37 -4.46
CA LYS A 86 10.95 -22.99 -4.87
C LYS A 86 11.03 -21.70 -5.69
N ARG A 87 10.49 -21.69 -6.91
CA ARG A 87 10.48 -20.48 -7.74
C ARG A 87 9.55 -19.43 -7.10
N SER A 88 10.14 -18.39 -6.52
CA SER A 88 9.41 -17.28 -5.90
C SER A 88 9.76 -15.96 -6.54
N VAL A 89 8.73 -15.12 -6.78
CA VAL A 89 8.87 -13.73 -7.20
C VAL A 89 8.16 -12.84 -6.19
N LEU A 90 8.82 -11.75 -5.83
CA LEU A 90 8.32 -10.76 -4.88
C LEU A 90 7.62 -9.62 -5.62
N ALA A 91 6.48 -9.14 -5.10
CA ALA A 91 5.78 -7.95 -5.60
C ALA A 91 5.62 -6.92 -4.48
N LEU A 92 6.25 -5.75 -4.64
CA LEU A 92 6.30 -4.67 -3.65
C LEU A 92 5.73 -3.36 -4.18
N ARG A 93 5.44 -2.44 -3.25
CA ARG A 93 5.13 -1.06 -3.59
C ARG A 93 6.41 -0.27 -3.87
N GLU A 94 6.30 0.68 -4.79
CA GLU A 94 7.31 1.71 -4.99
C GLU A 94 7.28 2.73 -3.84
N PRO A 95 8.43 3.13 -3.28
CA PRO A 95 8.48 4.14 -2.23
C PRO A 95 8.21 5.55 -2.76
N SER A 96 7.59 6.40 -1.93
CA SER A 96 7.36 7.82 -2.18
C SER A 96 8.47 8.67 -1.57
N LEU A 97 8.87 9.73 -2.24
CA LEU A 97 9.92 10.67 -1.77
C LEU A 97 9.52 11.38 -0.48
N GLY A 98 8.25 11.74 -0.32
CA GLY A 98 7.78 12.45 0.85
C GLY A 98 8.15 11.75 2.17
N PRO A 99 7.79 10.47 2.40
CA PRO A 99 8.26 9.71 3.55
C PRO A 99 9.77 9.52 3.63
N CYS A 100 10.46 9.28 2.52
CA CYS A 100 11.92 9.09 2.49
C CYS A 100 12.68 10.29 3.03
N PHE A 101 12.25 11.50 2.70
CA PHE A 101 12.85 12.75 3.18
C PHE A 101 12.17 13.29 4.46
N GLY A 102 11.02 12.74 4.84
CA GLY A 102 10.20 13.15 5.99
C GLY A 102 10.48 12.36 7.25
N MET A 103 9.61 11.41 7.58
CA MET A 103 9.60 10.73 8.89
C MET A 103 10.14 9.30 8.85
N LYS A 104 10.26 8.67 7.68
CA LYS A 104 10.55 7.24 7.56
C LYS A 104 11.50 7.02 6.39
N GLY A 105 12.47 6.15 6.57
CA GLY A 105 13.32 5.67 5.49
C GLY A 105 12.53 5.01 4.36
N GLY A 106 13.21 4.68 3.28
CA GLY A 106 12.63 4.07 2.09
C GLY A 106 11.95 2.73 2.35
N ALA A 107 11.25 2.22 1.34
CA ALA A 107 10.54 0.95 1.42
C ALA A 107 11.30 -0.21 0.74
N ALA A 108 12.62 -0.14 0.68
CA ALA A 108 13.47 -1.15 0.04
C ALA A 108 13.79 -2.37 0.94
N GLY A 109 13.22 -2.46 2.14
CA GLY A 109 13.58 -3.44 3.16
C GLY A 109 14.66 -2.91 4.11
N GLY A 110 15.36 -3.81 4.85
CA GLY A 110 16.44 -3.44 5.76
C GLY A 110 17.35 -4.60 6.10
N GLY A 111 18.55 -4.30 6.61
CA GLY A 111 19.58 -5.29 6.90
C GLY A 111 19.95 -6.12 5.68
N TYR A 112 20.00 -7.42 5.84
CA TYR A 112 20.29 -8.37 4.75
C TYR A 112 19.05 -8.79 3.95
N ALA A 113 17.89 -8.22 4.20
CA ALA A 113 16.67 -8.42 3.43
C ALA A 113 16.23 -7.11 2.74
N GLN A 114 16.89 -6.77 1.63
CA GLN A 114 16.66 -5.57 0.84
C GLN A 114 16.48 -5.89 -0.64
N VAL A 115 15.74 -5.02 -1.36
CA VAL A 115 15.77 -4.93 -2.83
C VAL A 115 16.78 -3.89 -3.27
N VAL A 116 17.50 -4.20 -4.36
CA VAL A 116 18.59 -3.36 -4.89
C VAL A 116 18.39 -3.11 -6.38
N PRO A 117 18.84 -1.94 -6.89
CA PRO A 117 19.66 -0.89 -6.26
C PRO A 117 18.84 0.04 -5.35
N MET A 118 19.06 0.00 -4.04
CA MET A 118 18.27 0.65 -3.01
C MET A 118 18.15 2.17 -3.21
N GLU A 119 19.27 2.84 -3.49
CA GLU A 119 19.30 4.30 -3.69
C GLU A 119 18.43 4.73 -4.88
N LYS A 120 18.44 3.97 -5.99
CA LYS A 120 17.61 4.24 -7.17
C LYS A 120 16.14 4.07 -6.86
N ILE A 121 15.79 2.96 -6.19
CA ILE A 121 14.41 2.62 -5.84
C ILE A 121 13.80 3.67 -4.90
N ASN A 122 14.57 4.15 -3.91
CA ASN A 122 14.08 5.13 -2.92
C ASN A 122 14.01 6.57 -3.44
N LEU A 123 14.60 6.87 -4.59
CA LEU A 123 14.62 8.22 -5.16
C LEU A 123 13.68 8.32 -6.38
N HIS A 124 14.21 8.32 -7.58
CA HIS A 124 13.43 8.52 -8.80
C HIS A 124 13.09 7.24 -9.55
N PHE A 125 13.74 6.15 -9.19
CA PHE A 125 13.59 4.81 -9.73
C PHE A 125 13.56 4.78 -11.27
N THR A 126 12.40 4.51 -11.88
CA THR A 126 12.17 4.52 -13.33
C THR A 126 11.26 5.66 -13.78
N GLY A 127 10.83 6.53 -12.87
CA GLY A 127 10.04 7.71 -13.17
C GLY A 127 8.52 7.53 -13.06
N ASP A 128 8.03 6.42 -12.51
CA ASP A 128 6.58 6.14 -12.43
C ASP A 128 5.84 7.19 -11.58
N PHE A 129 6.40 7.60 -10.44
CA PHE A 129 5.84 8.67 -9.61
C PHE A 129 5.83 10.02 -10.33
N HIS A 130 6.86 10.32 -11.13
CA HIS A 130 6.88 11.52 -11.97
C HIS A 130 5.76 11.47 -13.02
N ALA A 131 5.60 10.35 -13.73
CA ALA A 131 4.55 10.16 -14.72
C ALA A 131 3.16 10.34 -14.11
N ILE A 132 2.90 9.74 -12.94
CA ILE A 132 1.63 9.87 -12.20
C ILE A 132 1.39 11.31 -11.76
N THR A 133 2.42 11.99 -11.21
CA THR A 133 2.33 13.40 -10.80
C THR A 133 2.02 14.28 -11.99
N SER A 134 2.71 14.07 -13.12
CA SER A 134 2.52 14.83 -14.36
C SER A 134 1.13 14.62 -14.95
N ALA A 135 0.66 13.38 -15.03
CA ALA A 135 -0.67 13.04 -15.53
C ALA A 135 -1.77 13.70 -14.68
N HIS A 136 -1.65 13.62 -13.35
CA HIS A 136 -2.61 14.22 -12.42
C HIS A 136 -2.68 15.74 -12.55
N ASN A 137 -1.52 16.39 -12.58
CA ASN A 137 -1.43 17.85 -12.67
C ASN A 137 -1.81 18.37 -14.06
N MET A 138 -1.56 17.58 -15.11
CA MET A 138 -2.02 17.91 -16.47
C MET A 138 -3.56 17.96 -16.55
N ILE A 139 -4.24 17.00 -15.89
CA ILE A 139 -5.72 17.06 -15.78
C ILE A 139 -6.15 18.35 -15.08
N ALA A 140 -5.50 18.74 -13.97
CA ALA A 140 -5.83 19.98 -13.25
C ALA A 140 -5.64 21.22 -14.15
N ALA A 141 -4.52 21.29 -14.87
CA ALA A 141 -4.23 22.40 -15.77
C ALA A 141 -5.23 22.49 -16.94
N LEU A 142 -5.57 21.33 -17.52
CA LEU A 142 -6.54 21.27 -18.62
C LEU A 142 -7.97 21.60 -18.17
N LEU A 143 -8.34 21.22 -16.95
CA LEU A 143 -9.61 21.62 -16.35
C LEU A 143 -9.68 23.13 -16.13
N ASP A 144 -8.66 23.73 -15.52
CA ASP A 144 -8.58 25.17 -15.30
C ASP A 144 -8.63 25.95 -16.63
N ASN A 145 -7.89 25.47 -17.63
CA ASN A 145 -7.93 26.04 -18.98
C ASN A 145 -9.31 25.92 -19.62
N TYR A 146 -9.97 24.77 -19.49
CA TYR A 146 -11.32 24.58 -20.03
C TYR A 146 -12.32 25.56 -19.42
N ILE A 147 -12.31 25.71 -18.09
CA ILE A 147 -13.17 26.67 -17.38
C ILE A 147 -12.86 28.10 -17.84
N TYR A 148 -11.58 28.46 -17.95
CA TYR A 148 -11.14 29.78 -18.37
C TYR A 148 -11.59 30.13 -19.80
N GLN A 149 -11.41 29.22 -20.75
CA GLN A 149 -11.76 29.46 -22.17
C GLN A 149 -13.28 29.51 -22.41
N HIS A 150 -14.08 28.79 -21.63
CA HIS A 150 -15.53 28.73 -21.78
C HIS A 150 -16.29 29.68 -20.85
N ARG A 151 -15.59 30.51 -20.06
CA ARG A 151 -16.24 31.43 -19.08
C ARG A 151 -17.23 32.38 -19.70
N ASN A 152 -16.94 32.88 -20.93
CA ASN A 152 -17.82 33.80 -21.67
C ASN A 152 -19.04 33.09 -22.28
N GLN A 153 -19.05 31.77 -22.34
CA GLN A 153 -20.17 30.94 -22.78
C GLN A 153 -21.05 30.48 -21.61
N GLY A 154 -20.79 30.99 -20.40
CA GLY A 154 -21.51 30.65 -19.18
C GLY A 154 -21.13 29.29 -18.59
N PHE A 155 -20.06 28.63 -19.06
CA PHE A 155 -19.62 27.38 -18.46
C PHE A 155 -18.88 27.64 -17.14
N THR A 156 -19.36 26.97 -16.10
CA THR A 156 -18.68 26.90 -14.81
C THR A 156 -19.13 25.64 -14.06
N LEU A 157 -18.37 25.23 -13.08
CA LEU A 157 -18.70 24.11 -12.18
C LEU A 157 -19.20 24.65 -10.84
N LYS A 158 -20.24 24.03 -10.31
CA LYS A 158 -20.74 24.31 -8.95
C LYS A 158 -19.66 24.02 -7.89
N GLN A 159 -18.83 23.00 -8.15
CA GLN A 159 -17.72 22.63 -7.29
C GLN A 159 -16.63 21.94 -8.11
N ILE A 160 -15.38 22.37 -7.94
CA ILE A 160 -14.20 21.65 -8.44
C ILE A 160 -13.78 20.67 -7.34
N LEU A 161 -13.60 19.39 -7.68
CA LEU A 161 -13.16 18.32 -6.77
C LEU A 161 -11.70 17.96 -6.99
N TRP A 162 -11.19 18.15 -8.23
CA TRP A 162 -9.85 17.78 -8.61
C TRP A 162 -8.83 18.78 -8.09
N ARG A 163 -7.88 18.28 -7.31
CA ARG A 163 -6.77 19.07 -6.75
C ARG A 163 -5.50 18.83 -7.58
N ARG A 164 -4.36 19.30 -7.11
CA ARG A 164 -3.04 18.96 -7.64
C ARG A 164 -2.34 17.94 -6.75
N VAL A 165 -1.23 17.37 -7.21
CA VAL A 165 -0.41 16.47 -6.40
C VAL A 165 1.06 16.84 -6.50
N LEU A 166 1.81 16.52 -5.44
CA LEU A 166 3.26 16.64 -5.38
C LEU A 166 3.81 15.56 -4.43
N ASP A 167 4.92 14.90 -4.82
CA ASP A 167 5.47 13.81 -4.02
C ASP A 167 6.43 14.31 -2.93
N VAL A 168 5.92 15.22 -2.09
CA VAL A 168 6.62 15.78 -0.93
C VAL A 168 5.65 15.89 0.25
N ASN A 169 6.20 16.04 1.46
CA ASN A 169 5.45 16.40 2.65
C ASN A 169 5.48 17.92 2.83
N ASP A 170 4.41 18.62 2.45
CA ASP A 170 4.33 20.07 2.59
C ASP A 170 2.95 20.54 3.09
N ARG A 171 2.86 20.87 4.38
CA ARG A 171 1.62 21.34 5.00
C ARG A 171 1.13 22.68 4.44
N SER A 172 2.01 23.50 3.87
CA SER A 172 1.65 24.82 3.32
C SER A 172 0.83 24.70 2.04
N LEU A 173 0.94 23.56 1.34
CA LEU A 173 0.21 23.30 0.10
C LEU A 173 -1.19 22.72 0.31
N ARG A 174 -1.63 22.46 1.53
CA ARG A 174 -2.95 21.88 1.81
C ARG A 174 -4.10 22.73 1.26
N ASN A 175 -3.96 24.05 1.37
CA ASN A 175 -4.92 25.00 0.79
C ASN A 175 -4.14 26.15 0.16
N ILE A 176 -4.44 26.42 -1.10
CA ILE A 176 -3.84 27.49 -1.90
C ILE A 176 -4.92 28.22 -2.69
N ILE A 177 -4.58 29.35 -3.24
CA ILE A 177 -5.38 30.04 -4.27
C ILE A 177 -4.59 29.99 -5.57
N THR A 178 -5.22 29.50 -6.63
CA THR A 178 -4.69 29.52 -8.01
C THR A 178 -5.30 30.67 -8.81
N GLY A 179 -4.67 31.05 -9.92
CA GLY A 179 -5.19 32.07 -10.83
C GLY A 179 -5.14 33.50 -10.29
N LEU A 180 -4.24 33.78 -9.32
CA LEU A 180 -3.97 35.14 -8.84
C LEU A 180 -3.10 35.90 -9.87
N GLY A 181 -3.40 37.20 -10.07
CA GLY A 181 -2.65 38.06 -10.95
C GLY A 181 -3.57 38.79 -11.93
N ALA A 182 -3.13 38.92 -13.18
CA ALA A 182 -3.90 39.59 -14.25
C ALA A 182 -5.07 38.71 -14.73
N THR A 183 -5.98 39.27 -15.48
CA THR A 183 -7.13 38.54 -16.07
C THR A 183 -6.72 37.41 -17.03
N THR A 184 -5.47 37.42 -17.49
CA THR A 184 -4.85 36.39 -18.31
C THR A 184 -4.29 35.21 -17.49
N ASP A 185 -4.14 35.34 -16.18
CA ASP A 185 -3.52 34.35 -15.31
C ASP A 185 -4.52 33.28 -14.81
N GLY A 186 -5.78 33.41 -15.18
CA GLY A 186 -6.85 32.45 -14.82
C GLY A 186 -7.96 33.06 -13.98
N LEU A 187 -8.74 32.24 -13.34
CA LEU A 187 -9.79 32.61 -12.40
C LEU A 187 -9.34 32.29 -10.97
N PRO A 188 -9.36 33.26 -10.05
CA PRO A 188 -9.02 33.00 -8.65
C PRO A 188 -9.88 31.89 -8.06
N THR A 189 -9.26 30.77 -7.71
CA THR A 189 -9.97 29.57 -7.24
C THR A 189 -9.23 28.93 -6.08
N GLN A 190 -9.96 28.55 -5.02
CA GLN A 190 -9.38 27.76 -3.94
C GLN A 190 -9.07 26.36 -4.42
N SER A 191 -7.85 25.91 -4.17
CA SER A 191 -7.36 24.57 -4.51
C SER A 191 -6.42 24.06 -3.41
N GLY A 192 -5.61 23.07 -3.71
CA GLY A 192 -4.56 22.54 -2.83
C GLY A 192 -3.85 21.38 -3.48
N PHE A 193 -2.89 20.84 -2.76
CA PHE A 193 -2.14 19.66 -3.17
C PHE A 193 -2.41 18.49 -2.23
N ASP A 194 -2.49 17.30 -2.80
CA ASP A 194 -2.37 16.03 -2.09
C ASP A 194 -0.97 15.44 -2.37
N ILE A 195 -0.52 14.48 -1.57
CA ILE A 195 0.70 13.75 -1.88
C ILE A 195 0.44 12.76 -3.03
N THR A 196 1.42 12.55 -3.91
CA THR A 196 1.24 11.69 -5.11
C THR A 196 0.67 10.28 -4.80
N PRO A 197 1.05 9.56 -3.71
CA PRO A 197 0.39 8.30 -3.33
C PRO A 197 -1.11 8.39 -3.01
N ALA A 198 -1.65 9.59 -2.83
CA ALA A 198 -3.09 9.82 -2.64
C ALA A 198 -3.82 10.16 -3.95
N SER A 199 -3.11 10.24 -5.06
CA SER A 199 -3.66 10.51 -6.41
C SER A 199 -4.64 9.42 -6.83
N GLU A 200 -5.75 9.81 -7.45
CA GLU A 200 -6.64 8.85 -8.11
C GLU A 200 -5.97 8.18 -9.32
N ILE A 201 -5.03 8.86 -10.01
CA ILE A 201 -4.20 8.26 -11.08
C ILE A 201 -3.39 7.09 -10.51
N MET A 202 -2.74 7.26 -9.33
CA MET A 202 -2.02 6.18 -8.66
C MET A 202 -2.94 4.98 -8.37
N ALA A 203 -4.12 5.23 -7.83
CA ALA A 203 -5.08 4.17 -7.52
C ALA A 203 -5.61 3.47 -8.78
N ALA A 204 -5.92 4.23 -9.83
CA ALA A 204 -6.40 3.70 -11.11
C ALA A 204 -5.33 2.84 -11.79
N LEU A 205 -4.06 3.30 -11.84
CA LEU A 205 -2.94 2.52 -12.37
C LEU A 205 -2.75 1.22 -11.60
N CYS A 206 -2.82 1.27 -10.27
CA CYS A 206 -2.64 0.08 -9.42
C CYS A 206 -3.79 -0.94 -9.52
N LEU A 207 -4.99 -0.53 -9.94
CA LEU A 207 -6.16 -1.40 -10.09
C LEU A 207 -6.49 -1.73 -11.56
N ALA A 208 -5.76 -1.15 -12.51
CA ALA A 208 -5.93 -1.45 -13.93
C ALA A 208 -5.50 -2.89 -14.25
N SER A 209 -6.22 -3.53 -15.17
CA SER A 209 -5.91 -4.87 -15.69
C SER A 209 -5.08 -4.83 -16.98
N ASN A 210 -5.12 -3.73 -17.71
CA ASN A 210 -4.36 -3.47 -18.93
C ASN A 210 -4.45 -1.97 -19.30
N GLU A 211 -3.83 -1.60 -20.42
CA GLU A 211 -3.81 -0.22 -20.92
C GLU A 211 -5.21 0.33 -21.28
N SER A 212 -6.04 -0.49 -21.91
CA SER A 212 -7.41 -0.11 -22.27
C SER A 212 -8.28 0.14 -21.02
N ASP A 213 -8.13 -0.70 -20.01
CA ASP A 213 -8.80 -0.49 -18.71
C ASP A 213 -8.28 0.75 -18.00
N LEU A 214 -6.97 1.03 -18.04
CA LEU A 214 -6.41 2.27 -17.49
C LEU A 214 -7.04 3.49 -18.17
N ARG A 215 -7.12 3.51 -19.50
CA ARG A 215 -7.76 4.59 -20.26
C ARG A 215 -9.24 4.77 -19.85
N ARG A 216 -10.02 3.69 -19.80
CA ARG A 216 -11.41 3.70 -19.36
C ARG A 216 -11.56 4.28 -17.94
N ARG A 217 -10.65 3.92 -17.03
CA ARG A 217 -10.60 4.46 -15.66
C ARG A 217 -10.33 5.96 -15.68
N ILE A 218 -9.36 6.42 -16.45
CA ILE A 218 -9.05 7.85 -16.61
C ILE A 218 -10.27 8.61 -17.12
N GLU A 219 -10.97 8.11 -18.13
CA GLU A 219 -12.19 8.71 -18.67
C GLU A 219 -13.28 8.95 -17.61
N ASN A 220 -13.36 8.06 -16.61
CA ASN A 220 -14.39 8.09 -15.57
C ASN A 220 -14.01 8.88 -14.31
N MET A 221 -12.80 9.43 -14.21
CA MET A 221 -12.40 10.29 -13.08
C MET A 221 -13.28 11.51 -12.99
N VAL A 222 -13.77 11.80 -11.77
CA VAL A 222 -14.68 12.91 -11.50
C VAL A 222 -13.89 14.16 -11.14
N LEU A 223 -13.97 15.19 -11.95
CA LEU A 223 -13.22 16.44 -11.82
C LEU A 223 -14.00 17.50 -11.03
N GLY A 224 -15.32 17.47 -11.12
CA GLY A 224 -16.18 18.47 -10.50
C GLY A 224 -17.65 18.09 -10.55
N ILE A 225 -18.46 19.01 -10.07
CA ILE A 225 -19.92 18.89 -10.00
C ILE A 225 -20.54 20.03 -10.80
N THR A 226 -21.43 19.73 -11.71
CA THR A 226 -22.20 20.71 -12.48
C THR A 226 -23.34 21.34 -11.64
N PHE A 227 -23.97 22.39 -12.11
CA PHE A 227 -25.09 23.04 -11.38
C PHE A 227 -26.35 22.19 -11.31
N ASP A 228 -26.51 21.22 -12.20
CA ASP A 228 -27.58 20.19 -12.16
C ASP A 228 -27.17 18.94 -11.36
N ASP A 229 -26.15 19.07 -10.50
CA ASP A 229 -25.62 18.02 -9.59
C ASP A 229 -25.10 16.76 -10.29
N LYS A 230 -24.72 16.84 -11.57
CA LYS A 230 -24.07 15.73 -12.29
C LYS A 230 -22.55 15.75 -12.15
N PRO A 231 -21.87 14.58 -12.27
CA PRO A 231 -20.42 14.53 -12.28
C PRO A 231 -19.86 15.06 -13.62
N PHE A 232 -18.93 16.00 -13.57
CA PHE A 232 -18.09 16.39 -14.70
C PHE A 232 -16.82 15.55 -14.67
N LYS A 233 -16.54 14.82 -15.75
CA LYS A 233 -15.51 13.79 -15.81
C LYS A 233 -14.39 14.13 -16.80
N VAL A 234 -13.27 13.42 -16.75
CA VAL A 234 -12.15 13.55 -17.70
C VAL A 234 -12.62 13.35 -19.15
N LYS A 235 -13.54 12.43 -19.41
CA LYS A 235 -14.10 12.21 -20.75
C LYS A 235 -14.80 13.47 -21.33
N ASP A 236 -15.36 14.32 -20.47
CA ASP A 236 -16.05 15.55 -20.88
C ASP A 236 -15.06 16.62 -21.36
N LEU A 237 -13.78 16.50 -20.97
CA LEU A 237 -12.68 17.30 -21.51
C LEU A 237 -12.09 16.73 -22.81
N GLY A 238 -12.35 15.47 -23.13
CA GLY A 238 -11.79 14.80 -24.30
C GLY A 238 -10.28 14.51 -24.23
N ILE A 239 -9.69 14.45 -23.04
CA ILE A 239 -8.22 14.40 -22.85
C ILE A 239 -7.68 13.03 -22.41
N ALA A 240 -8.54 12.03 -22.19
CA ALA A 240 -8.13 10.74 -21.60
C ALA A 240 -7.01 10.05 -22.37
N GLY A 241 -7.00 10.14 -23.72
CA GLY A 241 -5.91 9.58 -24.53
C GLY A 241 -4.56 10.21 -24.22
N ALA A 242 -4.49 11.55 -24.15
CA ALA A 242 -3.25 12.26 -23.83
C ALA A 242 -2.73 11.92 -22.41
N ILE A 243 -3.63 11.80 -21.45
CA ILE A 243 -3.27 11.42 -20.07
C ILE A 243 -2.78 9.97 -20.02
N THR A 244 -3.39 9.05 -20.79
CA THR A 244 -2.94 7.65 -20.87
C THR A 244 -1.55 7.56 -21.47
N VAL A 245 -1.23 8.34 -22.49
CA VAL A 245 0.13 8.39 -23.11
C VAL A 245 1.21 8.71 -22.09
N LEU A 246 0.97 9.61 -21.13
CA LEU A 246 1.93 9.92 -20.05
C LEU A 246 2.21 8.71 -19.14
N LEU A 247 1.35 7.72 -19.14
CA LEU A 247 1.41 6.56 -18.25
C LEU A 247 1.82 5.25 -18.96
N MET A 248 2.11 5.28 -20.27
CA MET A 248 2.39 4.07 -21.06
C MET A 248 3.59 3.26 -20.55
N ASP A 249 4.62 3.93 -20.05
CA ASP A 249 5.76 3.25 -19.41
C ASP A 249 5.49 2.96 -17.94
N ALA A 250 4.80 3.87 -17.26
CA ALA A 250 4.50 3.72 -15.84
C ALA A 250 3.52 2.58 -15.51
N ILE A 251 2.74 2.08 -16.49
CA ILE A 251 1.85 0.93 -16.29
C ILE A 251 2.58 -0.41 -16.21
N LYS A 252 3.81 -0.48 -16.77
CA LYS A 252 4.63 -1.70 -16.79
C LYS A 252 5.36 -1.87 -15.45
N PRO A 253 5.30 -3.06 -14.80
CA PRO A 253 6.04 -3.33 -13.57
C PRO A 253 7.55 -3.23 -13.74
N ASN A 254 8.24 -2.81 -12.70
CA ASN A 254 9.69 -2.68 -12.65
C ASN A 254 10.32 -3.93 -12.06
N LEU A 255 11.16 -4.62 -12.83
CA LEU A 255 11.96 -5.75 -12.38
C LEU A 255 13.27 -5.25 -11.74
N VAL A 256 13.54 -5.73 -10.54
CA VAL A 256 14.76 -5.55 -9.76
C VAL A 256 15.12 -6.87 -9.08
N GLN A 257 16.08 -6.86 -8.17
CA GLN A 257 16.52 -8.04 -7.42
C GLN A 257 16.69 -7.76 -5.94
N THR A 258 16.66 -8.81 -5.14
CA THR A 258 17.09 -8.74 -3.74
C THR A 258 18.60 -8.87 -3.62
N LEU A 259 19.16 -8.69 -2.41
CA LEU A 259 20.60 -8.93 -2.13
C LEU A 259 21.06 -10.35 -2.51
N GLU A 260 20.15 -11.34 -2.51
CA GLU A 260 20.42 -12.73 -2.92
C GLU A 260 19.99 -13.02 -4.37
N ALA A 261 19.79 -11.98 -5.18
CA ALA A 261 19.36 -12.08 -6.57
C ALA A 261 17.99 -12.77 -6.80
N THR A 262 17.13 -12.79 -5.79
CA THR A 262 15.72 -13.17 -5.96
C THR A 262 15.02 -12.08 -6.77
N PRO A 263 14.28 -12.42 -7.85
CA PRO A 263 13.53 -11.45 -8.65
C PRO A 263 12.46 -10.74 -7.83
N ALA A 264 12.35 -9.43 -8.02
CA ALA A 264 11.35 -8.61 -7.37
C ALA A 264 10.73 -7.61 -8.37
N LEU A 265 9.41 -7.49 -8.33
CA LEU A 265 8.63 -6.50 -9.09
C LEU A 265 8.24 -5.38 -8.13
N VAL A 266 8.67 -4.15 -8.42
CA VAL A 266 8.33 -2.96 -7.64
C VAL A 266 7.46 -2.07 -8.50
N HIS A 267 6.21 -1.81 -8.09
CA HIS A 267 5.28 -1.07 -8.94
C HIS A 267 4.10 -0.48 -8.17
N GLY A 268 3.86 0.81 -8.35
CA GLY A 268 2.80 1.57 -7.69
C GLY A 268 2.99 1.71 -6.18
N GLY A 269 2.53 2.83 -5.61
CA GLY A 269 2.80 3.17 -4.22
C GLY A 269 1.65 3.86 -3.48
N PRO A 270 0.37 3.41 -3.60
CA PRO A 270 -0.72 4.05 -2.87
C PRO A 270 -0.61 3.80 -1.36
N PHE A 271 -0.94 4.81 -0.54
CA PHE A 271 -0.89 4.67 0.91
C PHE A 271 -2.14 3.96 1.46
N ALA A 272 -1.97 3.06 2.42
CA ALA A 272 -3.07 2.26 2.96
C ALA A 272 -4.00 3.01 3.92
N ASN A 273 -3.61 4.16 4.44
CA ASN A 273 -4.44 4.99 5.31
C ASN A 273 -5.30 6.01 4.56
N ILE A 274 -5.09 6.20 3.26
CA ILE A 274 -5.83 7.15 2.41
C ILE A 274 -6.22 6.57 1.05
N ALA A 275 -5.73 5.38 0.70
CA ALA A 275 -6.02 4.62 -0.50
C ALA A 275 -5.99 3.11 -0.18
N HIS A 276 -5.97 2.22 -1.19
CA HIS A 276 -6.02 0.77 -0.96
C HIS A 276 -4.70 0.15 -0.47
N GLY A 277 -3.56 0.86 -0.57
CA GLY A 277 -2.33 0.51 0.13
C GLY A 277 -1.58 -0.73 -0.33
N CYS A 278 -1.77 -1.17 -1.56
CA CYS A 278 -1.15 -2.34 -2.15
C CYS A 278 -0.39 -1.97 -3.42
N ASN A 279 0.61 -2.76 -3.81
CA ASN A 279 1.21 -2.63 -5.13
C ASN A 279 0.18 -2.89 -6.23
N SER A 280 0.56 -2.66 -7.50
CA SER A 280 -0.37 -2.82 -8.61
C SER A 280 -0.88 -4.27 -8.77
N LEU A 281 -2.09 -4.40 -9.30
CA LEU A 281 -2.65 -5.68 -9.70
C LEU A 281 -1.76 -6.34 -10.77
N LEU A 282 -1.27 -5.55 -11.72
CA LEU A 282 -0.39 -6.01 -12.80
C LEU A 282 0.91 -6.61 -12.26
N ALA A 283 1.59 -5.95 -11.29
CA ALA A 283 2.81 -6.52 -10.70
C ALA A 283 2.52 -7.82 -9.93
N THR A 284 1.39 -7.91 -9.22
CA THR A 284 1.02 -9.14 -8.53
C THR A 284 0.70 -10.26 -9.51
N LYS A 285 -0.11 -10.02 -10.56
CA LYS A 285 -0.41 -11.01 -11.59
C LYS A 285 0.84 -11.42 -12.37
N MET A 286 1.74 -10.47 -12.66
CA MET A 286 3.04 -10.75 -13.28
C MET A 286 3.89 -11.67 -12.40
N ALA A 287 4.02 -11.36 -11.09
CA ALA A 287 4.73 -12.25 -10.17
C ALA A 287 4.11 -13.66 -10.13
N MET A 288 2.78 -13.75 -10.13
CA MET A 288 2.05 -15.02 -10.17
C MET A 288 2.27 -15.78 -11.49
N SER A 289 2.37 -15.08 -12.60
CA SER A 289 2.63 -15.69 -13.92
C SER A 289 4.04 -16.25 -14.06
N LEU A 290 5.02 -15.59 -13.42
CA LEU A 290 6.45 -15.90 -13.59
C LEU A 290 7.00 -16.82 -12.49
N SER A 291 6.20 -17.24 -11.51
CA SER A 291 6.65 -18.06 -10.38
C SER A 291 5.64 -19.12 -9.95
N ASP A 292 6.05 -20.00 -9.05
CA ASP A 292 5.16 -20.95 -8.37
C ASP A 292 4.60 -20.35 -7.07
N TYR A 293 5.36 -19.44 -6.46
CA TYR A 293 5.02 -18.72 -5.23
C TYR A 293 5.22 -17.22 -5.43
N ALA A 294 4.16 -16.45 -5.42
CA ALA A 294 4.25 -15.00 -5.42
C ALA A 294 4.11 -14.47 -4.00
N VAL A 295 5.06 -13.66 -3.54
CA VAL A 295 5.01 -13.01 -2.23
C VAL A 295 4.65 -11.55 -2.43
N THR A 296 3.63 -11.07 -1.74
CA THR A 296 3.22 -9.66 -1.77
C THR A 296 2.89 -9.15 -0.37
N GLU A 297 2.86 -7.83 -0.20
CA GLU A 297 2.50 -7.22 1.07
C GLU A 297 1.32 -6.26 0.97
N ALA A 298 0.66 -6.02 2.10
CA ALA A 298 -0.32 -4.96 2.26
C ALA A 298 0.16 -3.94 3.30
N GLY A 299 -0.10 -2.65 3.05
CA GLY A 299 0.39 -1.55 3.90
C GLY A 299 -0.23 -1.53 5.29
N PHE A 300 0.54 -1.12 6.30
CA PHE A 300 0.12 -1.03 7.70
C PHE A 300 -0.36 -2.37 8.32
N GLY A 301 -1.28 -2.33 9.26
CA GLY A 301 -1.85 -3.51 9.90
C GLY A 301 -2.87 -4.25 9.04
N ALA A 302 -3.18 -5.48 9.44
CA ALA A 302 -4.11 -6.32 8.68
C ALA A 302 -5.55 -5.77 8.67
N ASP A 303 -5.91 -4.97 9.66
CA ASP A 303 -7.18 -4.25 9.72
C ASP A 303 -7.36 -3.19 8.62
N LEU A 304 -6.26 -2.61 8.11
CA LEU A 304 -6.29 -1.62 7.04
C LEU A 304 -5.80 -2.19 5.71
N GLY A 305 -4.54 -2.64 5.68
CA GLY A 305 -3.92 -3.05 4.42
C GLY A 305 -4.45 -4.38 3.92
N ALA A 306 -4.47 -5.43 4.75
CA ALA A 306 -4.97 -6.74 4.31
C ALA A 306 -6.48 -6.71 4.05
N GLU A 307 -7.25 -5.96 4.85
CA GLU A 307 -8.68 -5.73 4.58
C GLU A 307 -8.89 -5.20 3.16
N LYS A 308 -8.19 -4.13 2.77
CA LYS A 308 -8.31 -3.51 1.44
C LYS A 308 -7.72 -4.38 0.34
N PHE A 309 -6.66 -5.13 0.63
CA PHE A 309 -6.12 -6.11 -0.29
C PHE A 309 -7.19 -7.14 -0.66
N LEU A 310 -7.91 -7.67 0.33
CA LEU A 310 -8.93 -8.70 0.14
C LEU A 310 -10.23 -8.11 -0.45
N ASN A 311 -10.79 -7.08 0.18
CA ASN A 311 -12.07 -6.50 -0.25
C ASN A 311 -12.00 -5.67 -1.53
N ILE A 312 -10.83 -5.09 -1.89
CA ILE A 312 -10.71 -4.21 -3.07
C ILE A 312 -9.86 -4.90 -4.15
N LYS A 313 -8.57 -5.17 -3.87
CA LYS A 313 -7.65 -5.67 -4.90
C LYS A 313 -7.98 -7.09 -5.35
N CYS A 314 -8.24 -8.00 -4.41
CA CYS A 314 -8.63 -9.38 -4.75
C CYS A 314 -9.98 -9.42 -5.48
N ARG A 315 -10.94 -8.60 -5.06
CA ARG A 315 -12.24 -8.47 -5.74
C ARG A 315 -12.09 -8.02 -7.19
N LYS A 316 -11.27 -6.98 -7.43
CA LYS A 316 -11.05 -6.43 -8.78
C LYS A 316 -10.21 -7.33 -9.68
N GLY A 317 -9.24 -8.03 -9.10
CA GLY A 317 -8.27 -8.83 -9.83
C GLY A 317 -8.59 -10.31 -9.92
N GLU A 318 -9.61 -10.78 -9.20
CA GLU A 318 -9.97 -12.21 -9.10
C GLU A 318 -8.78 -13.07 -8.64
N ILE A 319 -7.94 -12.50 -7.76
CA ILE A 319 -6.78 -13.19 -7.19
C ILE A 319 -7.04 -13.61 -5.75
N HIS A 320 -6.45 -14.73 -5.33
CA HIS A 320 -6.74 -15.34 -4.03
C HIS A 320 -5.44 -15.74 -3.32
N PRO A 321 -5.06 -15.10 -2.20
CA PRO A 321 -3.96 -15.58 -1.37
C PRO A 321 -4.25 -16.98 -0.84
N ARG A 322 -3.21 -17.81 -0.78
CA ARG A 322 -3.28 -19.19 -0.22
C ARG A 322 -3.00 -19.20 1.27
N VAL A 323 -2.34 -18.18 1.75
CA VAL A 323 -1.99 -17.98 3.17
C VAL A 323 -1.71 -16.52 3.45
N THR A 324 -2.05 -16.07 4.64
CA THR A 324 -1.67 -14.74 5.17
C THR A 324 -0.63 -14.95 6.28
N VAL A 325 0.53 -14.32 6.11
CA VAL A 325 1.59 -14.23 7.10
C VAL A 325 1.43 -12.94 7.90
N LEU A 326 1.14 -13.03 9.19
CA LEU A 326 1.03 -11.90 10.12
C LEU A 326 2.35 -11.67 10.83
N VAL A 327 3.00 -10.56 10.54
CA VAL A 327 4.26 -10.16 11.19
C VAL A 327 3.94 -9.50 12.52
N ALA A 328 4.58 -9.97 13.58
CA ALA A 328 4.56 -9.38 14.91
C ALA A 328 6.00 -9.04 15.36
N THR A 329 6.14 -8.12 16.31
CA THR A 329 7.36 -7.87 17.07
C THR A 329 7.02 -7.83 18.55
N LEU A 330 7.92 -8.29 19.41
CA LEU A 330 7.67 -8.24 20.87
C LEU A 330 7.45 -6.80 21.35
N ARG A 331 8.25 -5.85 20.83
CA ARG A 331 8.08 -4.41 21.12
C ARG A 331 6.70 -3.90 20.71
N GLY A 332 6.20 -4.32 19.53
CA GLY A 332 4.87 -3.94 19.05
C GLY A 332 3.76 -4.49 19.94
N LEU A 333 3.85 -5.76 20.32
CA LEU A 333 2.89 -6.40 21.22
C LEU A 333 2.89 -5.74 22.60
N LYS A 334 4.06 -5.52 23.19
CA LYS A 334 4.20 -4.83 24.49
C LYS A 334 3.58 -3.42 24.45
N LEU A 335 3.80 -2.66 23.37
CA LEU A 335 3.19 -1.33 23.21
C LEU A 335 1.66 -1.44 23.17
N HIS A 336 1.12 -2.43 22.44
CA HIS A 336 -0.32 -2.67 22.38
C HIS A 336 -0.91 -3.23 23.68
N GLY A 337 -0.09 -3.80 24.55
CA GLY A 337 -0.43 -4.17 25.93
C GLY A 337 -0.21 -3.08 26.96
N GLY A 338 0.09 -1.83 26.52
CA GLY A 338 0.19 -0.67 27.40
C GLY A 338 1.58 -0.39 27.97
N LEU A 339 2.66 -0.98 27.40
CA LEU A 339 4.03 -0.66 27.82
C LEU A 339 4.31 0.84 27.61
N THR A 340 4.87 1.46 28.64
CA THR A 340 5.31 2.86 28.64
C THR A 340 6.81 2.96 28.93
N ASP A 341 7.40 4.11 28.59
CA ASP A 341 8.81 4.38 28.90
C ASP A 341 9.06 4.30 30.42
N GLY A 342 10.15 3.62 30.79
CA GLY A 342 10.52 3.40 32.20
C GLY A 342 9.84 2.20 32.88
N SER A 343 9.08 1.38 32.15
CA SER A 343 8.50 0.15 32.68
C SER A 343 9.58 -0.87 33.11
N THR A 344 9.31 -1.60 34.19
CA THR A 344 10.17 -2.72 34.63
C THR A 344 10.06 -3.93 33.71
N GLN A 345 10.98 -4.90 33.86
CA GLN A 345 10.94 -6.14 33.09
C GLN A 345 9.63 -6.94 33.32
N GLU A 346 9.16 -7.03 34.55
CA GLU A 346 7.89 -7.70 34.88
C GLU A 346 6.69 -7.00 34.23
N GLN A 347 6.65 -5.67 34.27
CA GLN A 347 5.64 -4.89 33.55
C GLN A 347 5.72 -5.09 32.03
N GLY A 348 6.92 -5.26 31.49
CA GLY A 348 7.13 -5.59 30.08
C GLY A 348 6.57 -6.95 29.71
N ARG A 349 6.75 -7.97 30.57
CA ARG A 349 6.18 -9.31 30.38
C ARG A 349 4.65 -9.29 30.46
N GLN A 350 4.09 -8.59 31.45
CA GLN A 350 2.64 -8.43 31.57
C GLN A 350 2.04 -7.71 30.35
N ALA A 351 2.67 -6.62 29.89
CA ALA A 351 2.26 -5.91 28.71
C ALA A 351 2.33 -6.79 27.43
N LEU A 352 3.31 -7.69 27.33
CA LEU A 352 3.37 -8.66 26.24
C LEU A 352 2.13 -9.56 26.21
N ILE A 353 1.75 -10.11 27.37
CA ILE A 353 0.57 -10.99 27.50
C ILE A 353 -0.72 -10.22 27.16
N GLU A 354 -0.87 -9.01 27.67
CA GLU A 354 -2.02 -8.16 27.34
C GLU A 354 -2.05 -7.76 25.86
N GLY A 355 -0.88 -7.59 25.25
CA GLY A 355 -0.71 -7.28 23.84
C GLY A 355 -1.14 -8.39 22.88
N PHE A 356 -1.22 -9.65 23.35
CA PHE A 356 -1.72 -10.76 22.53
C PHE A 356 -3.14 -10.52 22.04
N ALA A 357 -3.96 -9.79 22.77
CA ALA A 357 -5.30 -9.41 22.30
C ALA A 357 -5.28 -8.68 20.95
N ASN A 358 -4.26 -7.84 20.69
CA ASN A 358 -4.11 -7.17 19.39
C ASN A 358 -3.78 -8.17 18.28
N LEU A 359 -2.89 -9.12 18.55
CA LEU A 359 -2.58 -10.22 17.64
C LEU A 359 -3.82 -11.07 17.34
N ASP A 360 -4.54 -11.48 18.36
CA ASP A 360 -5.74 -12.33 18.26
C ASP A 360 -6.81 -11.68 17.38
N LYS A 361 -7.01 -10.37 17.53
CA LYS A 361 -7.96 -9.61 16.69
C LYS A 361 -7.55 -9.63 15.22
N HIS A 362 -6.26 -9.46 14.92
CA HIS A 362 -5.76 -9.55 13.54
C HIS A 362 -5.85 -10.97 12.97
N VAL A 363 -5.53 -11.99 13.77
CA VAL A 363 -5.69 -13.41 13.38
C VAL A 363 -7.15 -13.70 13.06
N GLN A 364 -8.07 -13.34 13.96
CA GLN A 364 -9.50 -13.54 13.77
C GLN A 364 -10.01 -12.82 12.52
N ASN A 365 -9.58 -11.58 12.28
CA ASN A 365 -9.96 -10.84 11.08
C ASN A 365 -9.56 -11.61 9.81
N MET A 366 -8.34 -12.13 9.73
CA MET A 366 -7.90 -12.90 8.55
C MET A 366 -8.61 -14.24 8.43
N GLN A 367 -8.88 -14.92 9.54
CA GLN A 367 -9.69 -16.15 9.55
C GLN A 367 -11.13 -15.91 9.09
N ASN A 368 -11.73 -14.77 9.46
CA ASN A 368 -13.06 -14.38 8.99
C ASN A 368 -13.10 -14.17 7.47
N PHE A 369 -12.00 -13.71 6.86
CA PHE A 369 -11.82 -13.69 5.40
C PHE A 369 -11.60 -15.08 4.78
N GLY A 370 -11.57 -16.15 5.57
CA GLY A 370 -11.30 -17.51 5.10
C GLY A 370 -9.82 -17.81 4.88
N GLN A 371 -8.93 -16.92 5.34
CA GLN A 371 -7.49 -17.09 5.14
C GLN A 371 -6.86 -18.05 6.15
N PRO A 372 -6.03 -19.01 5.71
CA PRO A 372 -5.06 -19.65 6.58
C PRO A 372 -4.07 -18.61 7.13
N VAL A 373 -3.79 -18.64 8.42
CA VAL A 373 -2.94 -17.65 9.08
C VAL A 373 -1.70 -18.31 9.67
N ILE A 374 -0.55 -17.68 9.43
CA ILE A 374 0.73 -17.97 10.09
C ILE A 374 1.18 -16.68 10.77
N VAL A 375 1.56 -16.77 12.02
CA VAL A 375 2.20 -15.67 12.76
C VAL A 375 3.71 -15.83 12.64
N THR A 376 4.41 -14.74 12.32
CA THR A 376 5.87 -14.73 12.33
C THR A 376 6.39 -13.60 13.22
N LEU A 377 7.32 -13.94 14.09
CA LEU A 377 8.03 -12.96 14.91
C LEU A 377 9.21 -12.40 14.11
N ASN A 378 9.18 -11.11 13.79
CA ASN A 378 10.37 -10.38 13.32
C ASN A 378 11.22 -10.07 14.55
N ARG A 379 12.19 -10.97 14.82
CA ARG A 379 12.98 -10.97 16.04
C ARG A 379 14.07 -9.91 16.03
N TYR A 380 14.19 -9.17 17.13
CA TYR A 380 15.29 -8.25 17.39
C TYR A 380 16.33 -8.88 18.31
N GLY A 381 17.56 -8.37 18.29
CA GLY A 381 18.66 -8.95 19.06
C GLY A 381 18.52 -8.84 20.59
N ASP A 382 17.61 -8.00 21.08
CA ASP A 382 17.28 -7.81 22.49
C ASP A 382 16.01 -8.55 22.93
N ASP A 383 15.36 -9.29 22.03
CA ASP A 383 14.21 -10.14 22.37
C ASP A 383 14.65 -11.38 23.14
N SER A 384 14.11 -11.60 24.34
CA SER A 384 14.47 -12.76 25.17
C SER A 384 13.82 -14.06 24.68
N ASP A 385 14.51 -15.19 24.84
CA ASP A 385 13.98 -16.50 24.46
C ASP A 385 12.71 -16.87 25.23
N GLU A 386 12.58 -16.42 26.50
CA GLU A 386 11.39 -16.64 27.32
C GLU A 386 10.15 -15.94 26.73
N GLU A 387 10.29 -14.69 26.27
CA GLU A 387 9.19 -13.95 25.66
C GLU A 387 8.82 -14.51 24.29
N VAL A 388 9.81 -14.98 23.53
CA VAL A 388 9.58 -15.67 22.26
C VAL A 388 8.78 -16.96 22.49
N ALA A 389 9.15 -17.74 23.52
CA ALA A 389 8.43 -18.96 23.89
C ALA A 389 6.98 -18.68 24.32
N LEU A 390 6.74 -17.60 25.09
CA LEU A 390 5.38 -17.16 25.45
C LEU A 390 4.52 -16.89 24.22
N LEU A 391 5.06 -16.19 23.21
CA LEU A 391 4.34 -15.91 21.96
C LEU A 391 4.08 -17.21 21.16
N ALA A 392 5.07 -18.10 21.10
CA ALA A 392 4.92 -19.39 20.41
C ALA A 392 3.82 -20.25 21.04
N ASP A 393 3.81 -20.35 22.39
CA ASP A 393 2.78 -21.08 23.14
C ASP A 393 1.39 -20.47 22.94
N HIS A 394 1.29 -19.14 22.94
CA HIS A 394 0.04 -18.43 22.66
C HIS A 394 -0.47 -18.74 21.24
N CYS A 395 0.38 -18.68 20.22
CA CYS A 395 0.01 -19.04 18.83
C CYS A 395 -0.49 -20.49 18.74
N LYS A 396 0.15 -21.41 19.46
CA LYS A 396 -0.29 -22.80 19.54
C LYS A 396 -1.68 -22.92 20.22
N GLN A 397 -1.94 -22.16 21.29
CA GLN A 397 -3.24 -22.15 21.98
C GLN A 397 -4.38 -21.67 21.08
N ILE A 398 -4.14 -20.62 20.27
CA ILE A 398 -5.14 -20.10 19.31
C ILE A 398 -5.17 -20.87 17.99
N GLY A 399 -4.38 -21.94 17.85
CA GLY A 399 -4.42 -22.85 16.72
C GLY A 399 -3.84 -22.32 15.42
N VAL A 400 -2.87 -21.38 15.47
CA VAL A 400 -2.16 -20.84 14.29
C VAL A 400 -0.70 -21.28 14.25
N GLY A 401 -0.16 -21.41 13.04
CA GLY A 401 1.26 -21.69 12.85
C GLY A 401 2.12 -20.53 13.33
N PHE A 402 3.28 -20.84 13.91
CA PHE A 402 4.25 -19.84 14.37
C PHE A 402 5.65 -20.18 13.84
N ALA A 403 6.38 -19.16 13.40
CA ALA A 403 7.80 -19.25 13.10
C ALA A 403 8.51 -17.94 13.45
N GLU A 404 9.70 -18.07 14.05
CA GLU A 404 10.62 -16.93 14.16
C GLU A 404 11.23 -16.61 12.82
N ASN A 405 11.59 -15.35 12.59
CA ASN A 405 12.45 -14.96 11.49
C ASN A 405 13.50 -13.96 11.96
N ASN A 406 14.68 -14.08 11.38
CA ASN A 406 15.82 -13.19 11.63
C ASN A 406 16.40 -12.69 10.31
N VAL A 407 15.51 -12.27 9.41
CA VAL A 407 15.86 -11.88 8.03
C VAL A 407 16.68 -10.61 7.99
N PHE A 408 16.53 -9.73 8.98
CA PHE A 408 17.33 -8.50 9.05
C PHE A 408 18.82 -8.82 9.18
N MET A 409 19.18 -9.82 9.97
CA MET A 409 20.57 -10.21 10.22
C MET A 409 21.10 -11.26 9.24
N LYS A 410 20.22 -12.16 8.74
CA LYS A 410 20.63 -13.37 8.00
C LYS A 410 20.07 -13.47 6.58
N GLY A 411 19.35 -12.46 6.10
CA GLY A 411 18.72 -12.54 4.77
C GLY A 411 17.76 -13.72 4.65
N GLY A 412 17.77 -14.41 3.53
CA GLY A 412 16.87 -15.55 3.26
C GLY A 412 17.03 -16.71 4.21
N GLU A 413 18.25 -17.00 4.71
CA GLU A 413 18.48 -18.04 5.73
C GLU A 413 17.62 -17.80 6.97
N GLY A 414 17.47 -16.54 7.39
CA GLY A 414 16.68 -16.18 8.57
C GLY A 414 15.18 -16.43 8.46
N ALA A 415 14.66 -16.81 7.28
CA ALA A 415 13.24 -17.14 7.07
C ALA A 415 12.99 -18.57 6.57
N GLU A 416 13.98 -19.47 6.58
CA GLU A 416 13.80 -20.83 6.05
C GLU A 416 12.71 -21.62 6.79
N ASP A 417 12.63 -21.50 8.11
CA ASP A 417 11.60 -22.19 8.88
C ASP A 417 10.19 -21.59 8.64
N LEU A 418 10.10 -20.27 8.47
CA LEU A 418 8.87 -19.62 8.02
C LEU A 418 8.47 -20.12 6.62
N ALA A 419 9.41 -20.23 5.69
CA ALA A 419 9.16 -20.71 4.34
C ALA A 419 8.68 -22.17 4.33
N LYS A 420 9.30 -23.06 5.13
CA LYS A 420 8.83 -24.45 5.32
C LYS A 420 7.40 -24.51 5.84
N LEU A 421 7.10 -23.68 6.85
CA LEU A 421 5.76 -23.62 7.45
C LEU A 421 4.72 -23.09 6.44
N VAL A 422 5.07 -22.06 5.66
CA VAL A 422 4.21 -21.51 4.59
C VAL A 422 3.90 -22.55 3.53
N VAL A 423 4.91 -23.23 2.99
CA VAL A 423 4.74 -24.29 1.98
C VAL A 423 3.86 -25.42 2.54
N GLY A 424 4.19 -25.92 3.75
CA GLY A 424 3.41 -26.99 4.39
C GLY A 424 1.96 -26.60 4.68
N THR A 425 1.68 -25.33 5.00
CA THR A 425 0.31 -24.82 5.22
C THR A 425 -0.47 -24.77 3.90
N ILE A 426 0.14 -24.26 2.83
CA ILE A 426 -0.48 -24.18 1.51
C ILE A 426 -0.82 -25.57 0.98
N ASP A 427 0.13 -26.53 1.09
CA ASP A 427 -0.05 -27.90 0.59
C ASP A 427 -1.16 -28.66 1.35
N LYS A 428 -1.31 -28.38 2.67
CA LYS A 428 -2.35 -29.02 3.50
C LYS A 428 -3.75 -28.44 3.29
N GLN A 429 -3.88 -27.12 3.11
CA GLN A 429 -5.19 -26.47 3.14
C GLN A 429 -5.81 -26.21 1.75
N GLY A 430 -5.01 -26.28 0.68
CA GLY A 430 -5.47 -26.01 -0.66
C GLY A 430 -5.96 -24.57 -0.89
N ALA A 431 -6.73 -24.38 -1.97
CA ALA A 431 -7.33 -23.07 -2.29
C ALA A 431 -8.64 -22.89 -1.52
N LYS A 432 -8.80 -21.74 -0.88
CA LYS A 432 -10.06 -21.34 -0.25
C LYS A 432 -10.60 -20.06 -0.89
N ALA A 433 -11.91 -19.95 -1.02
CA ALA A 433 -12.55 -18.70 -1.43
C ALA A 433 -12.37 -17.63 -0.35
N ILE A 434 -12.30 -16.37 -0.77
CA ILE A 434 -12.27 -15.24 0.15
C ILE A 434 -13.71 -14.93 0.60
N ASN A 435 -13.93 -14.89 1.90
CA ASN A 435 -15.19 -14.42 2.48
C ASN A 435 -15.16 -12.89 2.49
N MET A 436 -15.72 -12.25 1.46
CA MET A 436 -15.78 -10.79 1.37
C MET A 436 -16.60 -10.20 2.52
N THR A 437 -16.14 -9.09 3.11
CA THR A 437 -16.84 -8.46 4.24
C THR A 437 -18.22 -7.93 3.85
N TYR A 438 -18.39 -7.54 2.58
CA TYR A 438 -19.63 -6.99 2.03
C TYR A 438 -19.81 -7.40 0.56
N SER A 439 -21.06 -7.34 0.08
CA SER A 439 -21.44 -7.52 -1.33
C SER A 439 -21.39 -6.19 -2.10
N ASP A 440 -21.27 -6.26 -3.44
CA ASP A 440 -21.35 -5.08 -4.30
C ASP A 440 -22.74 -4.46 -4.29
N GLU A 441 -23.81 -5.27 -4.05
CA GLU A 441 -25.20 -4.83 -3.94
C GLU A 441 -25.53 -4.14 -2.60
N ASP A 442 -24.69 -4.31 -1.57
CA ASP A 442 -24.87 -3.60 -0.31
C ASP A 442 -24.83 -2.08 -0.54
N SER A 443 -25.67 -1.33 0.18
CA SER A 443 -25.57 0.13 0.17
C SER A 443 -24.23 0.61 0.72
N ILE A 444 -23.82 1.83 0.38
CA ILE A 444 -22.57 2.44 0.89
C ILE A 444 -22.54 2.41 2.43
N GLU A 445 -23.66 2.74 3.06
CA GLU A 445 -23.82 2.71 4.53
C GLU A 445 -23.55 1.30 5.08
N VAL A 446 -24.22 0.29 4.52
CA VAL A 446 -24.06 -1.12 4.94
C VAL A 446 -22.62 -1.61 4.73
N LYS A 447 -21.98 -1.26 3.62
CA LYS A 447 -20.56 -1.60 3.37
C LYS A 447 -19.65 -1.03 4.45
N VAL A 448 -19.81 0.27 4.77
CA VAL A 448 -19.01 0.94 5.80
C VAL A 448 -19.27 0.31 7.18
N GLU A 449 -20.53 0.06 7.53
CA GLU A 449 -20.89 -0.58 8.80
C GLU A 449 -20.30 -1.99 8.93
N LYS A 450 -20.38 -2.81 7.88
CA LYS A 450 -19.82 -4.17 7.90
C LYS A 450 -18.31 -4.16 8.14
N VAL A 451 -17.56 -3.25 7.47
CA VAL A 451 -16.11 -3.12 7.72
C VAL A 451 -15.85 -2.63 9.14
N ALA A 452 -16.52 -1.57 9.58
CA ALA A 452 -16.31 -0.98 10.91
C ALA A 452 -16.61 -1.99 12.04
N LYS A 453 -17.71 -2.74 11.94
CA LYS A 453 -18.12 -3.71 12.96
C LYS A 453 -17.30 -4.99 12.91
N ASN A 454 -17.16 -5.61 11.73
CA ASN A 454 -16.56 -6.93 11.61
C ASN A 454 -15.02 -6.91 11.67
N VAL A 455 -14.39 -5.87 11.08
CA VAL A 455 -12.93 -5.77 11.03
C VAL A 455 -12.38 -4.95 12.19
N TYR A 456 -12.94 -3.77 12.45
CA TYR A 456 -12.42 -2.91 13.52
C TYR A 456 -13.00 -3.22 14.89
N GLY A 457 -14.20 -3.81 14.97
CA GLY A 457 -14.90 -4.07 16.24
C GLY A 457 -15.62 -2.85 16.80
N ALA A 458 -15.98 -1.90 15.94
CA ALA A 458 -16.78 -0.74 16.32
C ALA A 458 -18.20 -1.16 16.75
N ARG A 459 -18.76 -0.43 17.72
CA ARG A 459 -20.15 -0.59 18.18
C ARG A 459 -21.12 -0.08 17.11
N SER A 460 -20.85 1.11 16.57
CA SER A 460 -21.68 1.75 15.54
C SER A 460 -20.86 2.65 14.61
N VAL A 461 -21.51 3.12 13.55
CA VAL A 461 -20.97 4.13 12.62
C VAL A 461 -21.84 5.38 12.68
N ILE A 462 -21.21 6.54 12.78
CA ILE A 462 -21.84 7.85 12.78
C ILE A 462 -21.48 8.58 11.49
N PHE A 463 -22.47 8.93 10.69
CA PHE A 463 -22.26 9.70 9.47
C PHE A 463 -22.54 11.18 9.73
N LYS A 464 -21.56 12.06 9.46
CA LYS A 464 -21.78 13.51 9.54
C LYS A 464 -22.71 13.98 8.40
N PRO A 465 -23.44 15.09 8.55
CA PRO A 465 -24.39 15.57 7.53
C PRO A 465 -23.78 15.74 6.14
N ILE A 466 -22.54 16.21 6.05
CA ILE A 466 -21.82 16.34 4.77
C ILE A 466 -21.55 14.97 4.14
N ALA A 467 -21.21 13.96 4.93
CA ALA A 467 -21.00 12.59 4.45
C ALA A 467 -22.31 11.99 3.92
N LEU A 468 -23.43 12.15 4.64
CA LEU A 468 -24.76 11.70 4.18
C LEU A 468 -25.15 12.33 2.84
N LYS A 469 -24.95 13.65 2.69
CA LYS A 469 -25.25 14.35 1.43
C LYS A 469 -24.39 13.83 0.27
N LYS A 470 -23.11 13.59 0.49
CA LYS A 470 -22.22 13.03 -0.54
C LYS A 470 -22.58 11.58 -0.87
N MET A 471 -22.92 10.77 0.13
CA MET A 471 -23.37 9.38 -0.08
C MET A 471 -24.60 9.31 -0.99
N GLN A 472 -25.62 10.15 -0.73
CA GLN A 472 -26.82 10.24 -1.60
C GLN A 472 -26.45 10.63 -3.02
N ARG A 473 -25.51 11.59 -3.19
CA ARG A 473 -25.03 12.00 -4.51
C ARG A 473 -24.32 10.86 -5.25
N VAL A 474 -23.42 10.11 -4.56
CA VAL A 474 -22.73 8.95 -5.15
C VAL A 474 -23.71 7.88 -5.63
N GLN A 475 -24.76 7.63 -4.84
CA GLN A 475 -25.83 6.71 -5.21
C GLN A 475 -26.60 7.22 -6.45
N ALA A 476 -26.96 8.51 -6.49
CA ALA A 476 -27.62 9.12 -7.64
C ALA A 476 -26.77 9.08 -8.92
N TRP A 477 -25.44 9.07 -8.80
CA TRP A 477 -24.52 8.91 -9.92
C TRP A 477 -24.33 7.44 -10.38
N GLY A 478 -25.00 6.48 -9.75
CA GLY A 478 -24.89 5.05 -10.06
C GLY A 478 -23.59 4.41 -9.57
N MET A 479 -22.85 5.07 -8.67
CA MET A 479 -21.56 4.60 -8.16
C MET A 479 -21.65 3.87 -6.80
N GLY A 480 -22.86 3.58 -6.32
CA GLY A 480 -23.07 2.94 -5.02
C GLY A 480 -22.52 1.51 -4.91
N HIS A 481 -22.30 0.84 -6.04
CA HIS A 481 -21.74 -0.51 -6.10
C HIS A 481 -20.21 -0.55 -5.87
N PHE A 482 -19.51 0.59 -5.91
CA PHE A 482 -18.07 0.63 -5.71
C PHE A 482 -17.66 0.10 -4.32
N PRO A 483 -16.50 -0.57 -4.20
CA PRO A 483 -15.95 -0.96 -2.91
C PRO A 483 -15.59 0.25 -2.05
N ILE A 484 -15.61 0.01 -0.74
CA ILE A 484 -15.31 1.04 0.28
C ILE A 484 -13.87 0.93 0.75
N CYS A 485 -13.20 2.08 0.80
CA CYS A 485 -11.88 2.25 1.39
C CYS A 485 -12.00 3.17 2.61
N ILE A 486 -12.01 2.62 3.83
CA ILE A 486 -12.04 3.47 5.03
C ILE A 486 -10.65 4.05 5.29
N ALA A 487 -10.54 5.38 5.27
CA ALA A 487 -9.35 6.12 5.60
C ALA A 487 -9.38 6.51 7.08
N LYS A 488 -8.52 5.89 7.89
CA LYS A 488 -8.39 6.15 9.33
C LYS A 488 -6.93 6.04 9.78
N THR A 489 -6.66 6.35 11.04
CA THR A 489 -5.34 6.14 11.65
C THR A 489 -4.91 4.67 11.53
N GLN A 490 -3.63 4.46 11.27
CA GLN A 490 -3.03 3.12 11.20
C GLN A 490 -2.65 2.54 12.58
N PHE A 491 -2.69 3.34 13.63
CA PHE A 491 -2.16 2.97 14.95
C PHE A 491 -3.20 2.35 15.90
N SER A 492 -4.45 2.32 15.51
CA SER A 492 -5.55 1.82 16.32
C SER A 492 -6.62 1.16 15.45
N PHE A 493 -7.40 0.23 16.00
CA PHE A 493 -8.65 -0.23 15.38
C PHE A 493 -9.71 0.89 15.34
N SER A 494 -9.68 1.84 16.29
CA SER A 494 -10.57 3.00 16.31
C SER A 494 -10.07 4.12 15.39
N GLU A 495 -10.75 5.26 15.38
CA GLU A 495 -10.30 6.50 14.73
C GLU A 495 -9.34 7.34 15.58
N ASP A 496 -9.15 6.99 16.85
CA ASP A 496 -8.24 7.68 17.78
C ASP A 496 -6.88 6.94 17.85
N PRO A 497 -5.77 7.55 17.40
CA PRO A 497 -4.44 6.95 17.45
C PRO A 497 -3.90 6.70 18.86
N LYS A 498 -4.53 7.26 19.89
CA LYS A 498 -4.15 7.05 21.29
C LYS A 498 -4.73 5.77 21.90
N GLN A 499 -5.77 5.21 21.29
CA GLN A 499 -6.37 3.95 21.74
C GLN A 499 -5.57 2.77 21.19
N VAL A 500 -4.46 2.44 21.84
CA VAL A 500 -3.61 1.28 21.50
C VAL A 500 -4.27 -0.04 21.90
N GLY A 501 -3.71 -1.17 21.45
CA GLY A 501 -4.27 -2.49 21.74
C GLY A 501 -5.53 -2.81 20.97
N VAL A 502 -6.54 -3.36 21.63
CA VAL A 502 -7.88 -3.58 21.08
C VAL A 502 -8.83 -2.55 21.69
N ALA A 503 -9.17 -1.53 20.90
CA ALA A 503 -10.17 -0.53 21.30
C ALA A 503 -11.52 -1.20 21.61
N LYS A 504 -12.20 -0.76 22.68
CA LYS A 504 -13.49 -1.30 23.11
C LYS A 504 -14.52 -0.17 23.18
N ASN A 505 -15.78 -0.51 22.90
CA ASN A 505 -16.93 0.41 23.05
C ASN A 505 -16.75 1.74 22.32
N PHE A 506 -16.22 1.71 21.09
CA PHE A 506 -16.02 2.91 20.27
C PHE A 506 -16.94 2.93 19.06
N ASP A 507 -17.17 4.11 18.53
CA ASP A 507 -17.89 4.34 17.28
C ASP A 507 -16.88 4.83 16.21
N ILE A 508 -17.18 4.60 14.95
CA ILE A 508 -16.43 5.19 13.83
C ILE A 508 -17.26 6.33 13.25
N THR A 509 -16.67 7.53 13.19
CA THR A 509 -17.32 8.71 12.63
C THR A 509 -16.84 8.95 11.20
N ILE A 510 -17.72 8.75 10.23
CA ILE A 510 -17.45 9.12 8.83
C ILE A 510 -17.73 10.60 8.65
N ARG A 511 -16.69 11.38 8.44
CA ARG A 511 -16.74 12.83 8.31
C ARG A 511 -17.04 13.28 6.89
N ASP A 512 -16.53 12.53 5.91
CA ASP A 512 -16.63 12.88 4.49
C ASP A 512 -16.43 11.64 3.60
N PHE A 513 -16.77 11.78 2.32
CA PHE A 513 -16.44 10.82 1.27
C PHE A 513 -15.65 11.48 0.15
N VAL A 514 -14.63 10.80 -0.35
CA VAL A 514 -13.92 11.12 -1.60
C VAL A 514 -14.33 10.08 -2.64
N ILE A 515 -14.76 10.57 -3.80
CA ILE A 515 -15.28 9.74 -4.87
C ILE A 515 -14.19 9.58 -5.92
N ASN A 516 -13.67 8.39 -6.05
CA ASN A 516 -12.68 8.03 -7.05
C ASN A 516 -13.38 7.24 -8.16
N GLY A 517 -14.00 7.96 -9.10
CA GLY A 517 -14.80 7.37 -10.18
C GLY A 517 -14.01 6.51 -11.16
N GLY A 518 -12.75 6.87 -11.40
CA GLY A 518 -11.84 6.13 -12.26
C GLY A 518 -11.25 4.89 -11.59
N SER A 519 -10.81 5.00 -10.34
CA SER A 519 -10.33 3.81 -9.61
C SER A 519 -11.48 2.91 -9.14
N GLU A 520 -12.73 3.34 -9.35
CA GLU A 520 -13.95 2.64 -8.95
C GLU A 520 -13.93 2.29 -7.45
N MET A 521 -13.71 3.31 -6.61
CA MET A 521 -13.56 3.18 -5.17
C MET A 521 -14.12 4.40 -4.45
N ILE A 522 -14.81 4.18 -3.33
CA ILE A 522 -15.30 5.24 -2.45
C ILE A 522 -14.43 5.28 -1.20
N VAL A 523 -13.76 6.42 -0.95
CA VAL A 523 -12.95 6.60 0.25
C VAL A 523 -13.80 7.26 1.34
N ALA A 524 -14.08 6.52 2.40
CA ALA A 524 -14.78 7.00 3.59
C ALA A 524 -13.76 7.57 4.59
N ILE A 525 -13.81 8.86 4.84
CA ILE A 525 -12.87 9.56 5.72
C ILE A 525 -13.34 9.46 7.17
N ALA A 526 -12.58 8.73 7.99
CA ALA A 526 -12.78 8.61 9.43
C ALA A 526 -11.61 9.27 10.19
N GLY A 527 -11.93 10.05 11.21
CA GLY A 527 -10.91 10.76 11.98
C GLY A 527 -10.21 11.91 11.20
N ASP A 528 -9.06 12.35 11.71
CA ASP A 528 -8.30 13.48 11.15
C ASP A 528 -7.26 13.01 10.12
N MET A 529 -7.73 12.50 8.98
CA MET A 529 -6.85 12.04 7.92
C MET A 529 -6.46 13.16 6.97
N MET A 530 -5.15 13.33 6.73
CA MET A 530 -4.61 14.34 5.84
C MET A 530 -3.99 13.69 4.61
N ARG A 531 -4.40 14.15 3.43
CA ARG A 531 -3.89 13.68 2.14
C ARG A 531 -2.59 14.41 1.71
N MET A 532 -2.19 15.46 2.41
CA MET A 532 -0.89 16.13 2.31
C MET A 532 -0.23 16.14 3.70
N PRO A 533 0.68 15.18 3.99
CA PRO A 533 1.42 15.15 5.24
C PRO A 533 2.30 16.39 5.42
N GLY A 534 2.59 16.76 6.65
CA GLY A 534 3.60 17.76 6.96
C GLY A 534 4.93 17.11 7.31
N LEU A 535 6.03 17.84 7.12
CA LEU A 535 7.32 17.43 7.65
C LEU A 535 7.30 17.39 9.19
N PRO A 536 8.04 16.45 9.83
CA PRO A 536 8.22 16.41 11.27
C PRO A 536 9.15 17.55 11.74
N LYS A 537 9.31 17.68 13.07
CA LYS A 537 10.22 18.67 13.65
C LYS A 537 11.67 18.47 13.20
N VAL A 538 12.10 17.22 13.07
CA VAL A 538 13.41 16.82 12.54
C VAL A 538 13.16 15.87 11.37
N PRO A 539 13.19 16.36 10.13
CA PRO A 539 13.00 15.53 8.95
C PRO A 539 14.22 14.66 8.66
N GLN A 540 14.00 13.51 8.03
CA GLN A 540 15.08 12.61 7.62
C GLN A 540 16.07 13.31 6.66
N ALA A 541 15.60 14.28 5.90
CA ALA A 541 16.43 15.10 5.00
C ALA A 541 17.66 15.72 5.69
N GLU A 542 17.60 16.03 7.00
CA GLU A 542 18.74 16.57 7.75
C GLU A 542 19.90 15.58 7.93
N LYS A 543 19.65 14.29 7.69
CA LYS A 543 20.63 13.21 7.80
C LYS A 543 21.14 12.72 6.46
N ILE A 544 20.49 13.12 5.36
CA ILE A 544 20.86 12.71 4.00
C ILE A 544 21.90 13.70 3.47
N ASP A 545 23.05 13.20 3.03
CA ASP A 545 24.12 14.04 2.48
C ASP A 545 24.92 13.29 1.39
N ILE A 546 25.80 13.99 0.70
CA ILE A 546 26.75 13.46 -0.24
C ILE A 546 28.15 13.53 0.39
N VAL A 547 28.66 12.39 0.81
CA VAL A 547 30.00 12.27 1.41
C VAL A 547 30.91 11.53 0.44
N ARG A 548 31.99 12.18 0.01
CA ARG A 548 32.99 11.62 -0.96
C ARG A 548 32.33 11.08 -2.25
N GLY A 549 31.28 11.77 -2.74
CA GLY A 549 30.55 11.39 -3.95
C GLY A 549 29.55 10.23 -3.77
N GLN A 550 29.27 9.83 -2.53
CA GLN A 550 28.31 8.80 -2.19
C GLN A 550 27.18 9.36 -1.33
N ILE A 551 25.95 8.86 -1.54
CA ILE A 551 24.78 9.24 -0.74
C ILE A 551 24.91 8.58 0.64
N GLU A 552 24.80 9.35 1.71
CA GLU A 552 24.71 8.83 3.08
C GLU A 552 23.38 9.23 3.74
N GLY A 553 22.97 8.49 4.78
CA GLY A 553 21.76 8.80 5.54
C GLY A 553 20.43 8.45 4.85
N LEU A 554 20.45 7.95 3.62
CA LEU A 554 19.26 7.41 2.97
C LEU A 554 19.02 6.00 3.53
N ALA A 555 17.85 5.77 4.12
CA ALA A 555 17.46 4.53 4.78
C ALA A 555 16.19 3.94 4.16
#